data_96b5ffd1f21cdcf2d055af1bf176a133
#
_entry.id   96b5ffd1f21cdcf2d055af1bf176a133
#
_cell.length_a   1.000
_cell.length_b   1.000
_cell.length_c   1.000
_cell.angle_alpha   90.00
_cell.angle_beta   90.00
_cell.angle_gamma   90.00
#
_symmetry.space_group_name_H-M   'P 1'
#
loop_
_entity.id
_entity.type
_entity.pdbx_description
1 polymer ?
#
loop_
_entity_poly.entity_id
_entity_poly.type
_entity_poly.pdbx_seq_one_letter_code
_entity_poly.pdbx_strand_id
1 'polypeptide(L)'
;MIRRDFDLEEMKYFLNLVELSTDDYLYIFDFTNDRIIYSKSITDVFPFESNAFENATAQLKMVVHPDDIDMLMEDLQEGFNGRRKEHNLEYRWKTVDGTYVAISCRGQYVISHGVKYLIGRISEIGKQSRFDNNTGLYREVVLENVYNEYCKVRHARGFLMLVGVDNFKELNEKYGAKTGDEVLNILTDAIRRYIDTPLRIFRMPEIGRAHV
;
A
#
# COMPACT_ATOMS: atom_id res chain seq x y z
N MET A 1 12.69 -21.00 19.28
CA MET A 1 12.01 -20.67 17.99
C MET A 1 10.92 -21.73 17.80
N ILE A 2 9.66 -21.35 18.00
CA ILE A 2 8.53 -22.28 17.89
C ILE A 2 8.30 -22.50 16.39
N ARG A 3 8.72 -23.64 15.84
CA ARG A 3 8.30 -24.10 14.52
C ARG A 3 6.84 -24.54 14.66
N ARG A 4 5.92 -23.69 14.30
CA ARG A 4 4.59 -24.11 13.91
C ARG A 4 4.58 -24.17 12.40
N ASP A 5 4.34 -25.35 11.85
CA ASP A 5 4.06 -25.49 10.44
C ASP A 5 2.65 -24.91 10.22
N PHE A 6 2.54 -23.90 9.36
CA PHE A 6 1.27 -23.30 8.94
C PHE A 6 0.87 -23.94 7.62
N ASP A 7 -0.40 -24.25 7.44
CA ASP A 7 -0.90 -24.64 6.13
C ASP A 7 -1.21 -23.38 5.25
N LEU A 8 -1.46 -23.60 3.97
CA LEU A 8 -1.69 -22.52 3.02
C LEU A 8 -2.99 -21.75 3.34
N GLU A 9 -4.01 -22.40 3.85
CA GLU A 9 -5.30 -21.76 4.18
C GLU A 9 -5.17 -20.88 5.43
N GLU A 10 -4.39 -21.31 6.42
CA GLU A 10 -4.06 -20.47 7.58
C GLU A 10 -3.26 -19.22 7.17
N MET A 11 -2.30 -19.37 6.26
CA MET A 11 -1.53 -18.24 5.72
C MET A 11 -2.41 -17.26 4.94
N LYS A 12 -3.33 -17.76 4.10
CA LYS A 12 -4.32 -16.93 3.39
C LYS A 12 -5.23 -16.17 4.34
N TYR A 13 -5.73 -16.86 5.37
CA TYR A 13 -6.58 -16.22 6.38
C TYR A 13 -5.83 -15.09 7.08
N PHE A 14 -4.59 -15.32 7.48
CA PHE A 14 -3.75 -14.29 8.10
C PHE A 14 -3.48 -13.12 7.15
N LEU A 15 -3.18 -13.39 5.87
CA LEU A 15 -2.99 -12.35 4.85
C LEU A 15 -4.23 -11.44 4.75
N ASN A 16 -5.43 -12.02 4.70
CA ASN A 16 -6.69 -11.25 4.64
C ASN A 16 -6.92 -10.39 5.90
N LEU A 17 -6.51 -10.87 7.08
CA LEU A 17 -6.63 -10.08 8.32
C LEU A 17 -5.68 -8.89 8.34
N VAL A 18 -4.44 -9.08 7.87
CA VAL A 18 -3.40 -8.04 7.91
C VAL A 18 -3.58 -7.03 6.78
N GLU A 19 -4.18 -7.41 5.64
CA GLU A 19 -4.42 -6.54 4.49
C GLU A 19 -5.10 -5.23 4.87
N LEU A 20 -6.04 -5.25 5.81
CA LEU A 20 -6.77 -4.07 6.26
C LEU A 20 -5.93 -3.10 7.11
N SER A 21 -4.75 -3.52 7.57
CA SER A 21 -3.86 -2.74 8.44
C SER A 21 -2.66 -2.13 7.74
N THR A 22 -2.53 -2.33 6.42
CA THR A 22 -1.38 -1.86 5.64
C THR A 22 -1.81 -1.33 4.28
N ASP A 23 -1.03 -0.38 3.75
CA ASP A 23 -1.14 0.11 2.37
C ASP A 23 -0.27 -0.72 1.40
N ASP A 24 0.51 -1.66 1.92
CA ASP A 24 1.35 -2.55 1.14
C ASP A 24 0.54 -3.72 0.59
N TYR A 25 0.97 -4.27 -0.55
CA TYR A 25 0.42 -5.50 -1.10
C TYR A 25 1.12 -6.69 -0.47
N LEU A 26 0.39 -7.50 0.28
CA LEU A 26 0.91 -8.72 0.87
C LEU A 26 0.89 -9.86 -0.13
N TYR A 27 1.83 -10.79 -0.02
CA TYR A 27 1.88 -11.94 -0.91
C TYR A 27 2.40 -13.22 -0.24
N ILE A 28 1.97 -14.34 -0.80
CA ILE A 28 2.45 -15.69 -0.52
C ILE A 28 2.78 -16.34 -1.86
N PHE A 29 4.05 -16.62 -2.10
CA PHE A 29 4.51 -17.33 -3.28
C PHE A 29 4.91 -18.77 -2.90
N ASP A 30 4.18 -19.73 -3.43
CA ASP A 30 4.47 -21.16 -3.32
C ASP A 30 5.38 -21.56 -4.50
N PHE A 31 6.66 -21.69 -4.22
CA PHE A 31 7.64 -22.07 -5.22
C PHE A 31 7.50 -23.50 -5.71
N THR A 32 7.00 -24.40 -4.85
CA THR A 32 6.89 -25.82 -5.17
C THR A 32 5.84 -26.06 -6.25
N ASN A 33 4.76 -25.28 -6.22
CA ASN A 33 3.64 -25.41 -7.13
C ASN A 33 3.54 -24.26 -8.14
N ASP A 34 4.50 -23.32 -8.15
CA ASP A 34 4.53 -22.11 -8.98
C ASP A 34 3.22 -21.30 -8.89
N ARG A 35 2.74 -21.07 -7.66
CA ARG A 35 1.50 -20.35 -7.36
C ARG A 35 1.77 -19.13 -6.54
N ILE A 36 1.02 -18.05 -6.78
CA ILE A 36 1.11 -16.85 -5.96
C ILE A 36 -0.27 -16.37 -5.57
N ILE A 37 -0.34 -15.80 -4.36
CA ILE A 37 -1.54 -15.19 -3.80
C ILE A 37 -1.13 -13.83 -3.27
N TYR A 38 -1.83 -12.81 -3.69
CA TYR A 38 -1.69 -11.43 -3.22
C TYR A 38 -2.87 -11.00 -2.39
N SER A 39 -2.72 -9.89 -1.67
CA SER A 39 -3.85 -9.12 -1.16
C SER A 39 -4.74 -8.64 -2.32
N LYS A 40 -6.05 -8.48 -2.06
CA LYS A 40 -7.05 -8.19 -3.11
C LYS A 40 -6.80 -6.89 -3.83
N SER A 41 -6.29 -5.88 -3.13
CA SER A 41 -5.99 -4.55 -3.68
C SER A 41 -4.93 -4.54 -4.79
N ILE A 42 -4.21 -5.65 -5.02
CA ILE A 42 -3.20 -5.74 -6.08
C ILE A 42 -3.78 -5.53 -7.47
N THR A 43 -5.00 -6.00 -7.72
CA THR A 43 -5.67 -5.91 -9.02
C THR A 43 -6.18 -4.51 -9.37
N ASP A 44 -6.24 -3.62 -8.40
CA ASP A 44 -6.66 -2.23 -8.62
C ASP A 44 -5.56 -1.41 -9.32
N VAL A 45 -4.29 -1.82 -9.16
CA VAL A 45 -3.12 -1.07 -9.62
C VAL A 45 -2.33 -1.84 -10.68
N PHE A 46 -2.21 -3.15 -10.56
CA PHE A 46 -1.41 -3.98 -11.46
C PHE A 46 -2.28 -4.84 -12.36
N PRO A 47 -1.83 -5.16 -13.59
CA PRO A 47 -2.66 -5.80 -14.61
C PRO A 47 -2.81 -7.32 -14.39
N PHE A 48 -3.27 -7.69 -13.21
CA PHE A 48 -3.61 -9.07 -12.88
C PHE A 48 -5.14 -9.28 -12.97
N GLU A 49 -5.57 -10.36 -13.60
CA GLU A 49 -6.99 -10.73 -13.70
C GLU A 49 -7.57 -11.20 -12.37
N SER A 50 -6.73 -11.69 -11.48
CA SER A 50 -7.07 -12.19 -10.15
C SER A 50 -5.95 -11.91 -9.17
N ASN A 51 -6.24 -11.94 -7.88
CA ASN A 51 -5.22 -11.84 -6.84
C ASN A 51 -4.54 -13.20 -6.52
N ALA A 52 -4.96 -14.28 -7.17
CA ALA A 52 -4.35 -15.60 -7.01
C ALA A 52 -4.30 -16.33 -8.36
N PHE A 53 -3.13 -16.86 -8.72
CA PHE A 53 -2.95 -17.56 -9.99
C PHE A 53 -1.83 -18.60 -9.94
N GLU A 54 -1.95 -19.57 -10.84
CA GLU A 54 -0.93 -20.56 -11.18
C GLU A 54 0.06 -19.97 -12.21
N ASN A 55 1.20 -20.63 -12.42
CA ASN A 55 2.28 -20.17 -13.31
C ASN A 55 2.78 -18.75 -12.93
N ALA A 56 2.96 -18.53 -11.63
CA ALA A 56 3.34 -17.25 -11.04
C ALA A 56 4.61 -16.67 -11.68
N THR A 57 5.61 -17.52 -11.96
CA THR A 57 6.86 -17.12 -12.60
C THR A 57 6.62 -16.50 -13.99
N ALA A 58 5.69 -17.04 -14.78
CA ALA A 58 5.35 -16.50 -16.10
C ALA A 58 4.59 -15.16 -15.96
N GLN A 59 3.68 -15.07 -15.00
CA GLN A 59 2.92 -13.83 -14.72
C GLN A 59 3.85 -12.71 -14.24
N LEU A 60 4.80 -13.00 -13.37
CA LEU A 60 5.80 -12.01 -12.93
C LEU A 60 6.59 -11.45 -14.12
N LYS A 61 7.02 -12.29 -15.07
CA LYS A 61 7.74 -11.83 -16.26
C LYS A 61 6.92 -10.90 -17.17
N MET A 62 5.60 -10.92 -17.10
CA MET A 62 4.74 -10.01 -17.89
C MET A 62 4.60 -8.62 -17.25
N VAL A 63 4.70 -8.53 -15.93
CA VAL A 63 4.53 -7.26 -15.21
C VAL A 63 5.84 -6.59 -14.84
N VAL A 64 6.91 -7.36 -14.62
CA VAL A 64 8.25 -6.83 -14.30
C VAL A 64 8.87 -6.17 -15.53
N HIS A 65 9.56 -5.04 -15.32
CA HIS A 65 10.28 -4.36 -16.38
C HIS A 65 11.34 -5.30 -17.00
N PRO A 66 11.48 -5.36 -18.33
CA PRO A 66 12.42 -6.29 -18.99
C PRO A 66 13.85 -6.26 -18.44
N ASP A 67 14.39 -5.09 -18.13
CA ASP A 67 15.75 -4.93 -17.60
C ASP A 67 15.91 -5.48 -16.17
N ASP A 68 14.81 -5.66 -15.44
CA ASP A 68 14.84 -6.07 -14.03
C ASP A 68 14.55 -7.56 -13.85
N ILE A 69 14.12 -8.27 -14.92
CA ILE A 69 13.72 -9.69 -14.89
C ILE A 69 14.85 -10.58 -14.44
N ASP A 70 16.04 -10.44 -15.03
CA ASP A 70 17.17 -11.34 -14.75
C ASP A 70 17.60 -11.25 -13.28
N MET A 71 17.70 -10.05 -12.74
CA MET A 71 18.00 -9.80 -11.33
C MET A 71 16.96 -10.45 -10.40
N LEU A 72 15.68 -10.30 -10.71
CA LEU A 72 14.60 -10.92 -9.92
C LEU A 72 14.67 -12.44 -9.98
N MET A 73 14.83 -13.03 -11.18
CA MET A 73 14.88 -14.49 -11.36
C MET A 73 16.09 -15.11 -10.65
N GLU A 74 17.23 -14.44 -10.66
CA GLU A 74 18.43 -14.89 -9.92
C GLU A 74 18.16 -14.90 -8.41
N ASP A 75 17.59 -13.82 -7.85
CA ASP A 75 17.29 -13.75 -6.42
C ASP A 75 16.29 -14.84 -5.99
N LEU A 76 15.22 -15.03 -6.76
CA LEU A 76 14.23 -16.07 -6.50
C LEU A 76 14.85 -17.48 -6.56
N GLN A 77 15.75 -17.73 -7.52
CA GLN A 77 16.47 -19.00 -7.64
C GLN A 77 17.42 -19.26 -6.46
N GLU A 78 18.13 -18.22 -5.99
CA GLU A 78 19.01 -18.31 -4.82
C GLU A 78 18.21 -18.61 -3.55
N GLY A 79 17.06 -17.96 -3.39
CA GLY A 79 16.13 -18.23 -2.28
C GLY A 79 15.55 -19.63 -2.33
N PHE A 80 15.11 -20.10 -3.51
CA PHE A 80 14.63 -21.46 -3.71
C PHE A 80 15.69 -22.52 -3.35
N ASN A 81 16.95 -22.27 -3.69
CA ASN A 81 18.06 -23.13 -3.36
C ASN A 81 18.50 -23.06 -1.89
N GLY A 82 17.87 -22.19 -1.08
CA GLY A 82 18.18 -22.01 0.34
C GLY A 82 19.47 -21.24 0.61
N ARG A 83 20.03 -20.56 -0.40
CA ARG A 83 21.23 -19.73 -0.28
C ARG A 83 20.91 -18.35 0.28
N ARG A 84 19.64 -17.89 0.15
CA ARG A 84 19.10 -16.68 0.74
C ARG A 84 17.97 -17.00 1.70
N LYS A 85 17.89 -16.25 2.80
CA LYS A 85 16.80 -16.35 3.78
C LYS A 85 15.77 -15.26 3.60
N GLU A 86 16.16 -14.17 2.96
CA GLU A 86 15.35 -12.96 2.78
C GLU A 86 15.38 -12.54 1.33
N HIS A 87 14.24 -12.05 0.86
CA HIS A 87 14.08 -11.34 -0.39
C HIS A 87 13.98 -9.86 -0.07
N ASN A 88 14.82 -9.03 -0.68
CA ASN A 88 14.80 -7.59 -0.48
C ASN A 88 15.35 -6.91 -1.74
N LEU A 89 14.45 -6.64 -2.69
CA LEU A 89 14.77 -6.04 -3.97
C LEU A 89 13.88 -4.84 -4.25
N GLU A 90 14.42 -3.91 -5.03
CA GLU A 90 13.70 -2.81 -5.66
C GLU A 90 13.76 -3.00 -7.16
N TYR A 91 12.59 -2.98 -7.81
CA TYR A 91 12.47 -3.17 -9.26
C TYR A 91 11.15 -2.60 -9.75
N ARG A 92 10.96 -2.55 -11.08
CA ARG A 92 9.82 -1.87 -11.70
C ARG A 92 8.73 -2.84 -12.11
N TRP A 93 7.49 -2.49 -11.79
CA TRP A 93 6.29 -3.20 -12.21
C TRP A 93 5.43 -2.32 -13.10
N LYS A 94 4.84 -2.95 -14.11
CA LYS A 94 3.88 -2.33 -15.03
C LYS A 94 2.52 -2.22 -14.34
N THR A 95 1.92 -1.04 -14.40
CA THR A 95 0.58 -0.76 -13.87
C THR A 95 -0.50 -0.99 -14.96
N VAL A 96 -1.79 -0.94 -14.57
CA VAL A 96 -2.94 -1.14 -15.48
C VAL A 96 -2.99 -0.10 -16.61
N ASP A 97 -2.46 1.10 -16.39
CA ASP A 97 -2.36 2.16 -17.41
C ASP A 97 -1.13 2.01 -18.34
N GLY A 98 -0.31 1.00 -18.11
CA GLY A 98 0.86 0.68 -18.92
C GLY A 98 2.15 1.39 -18.52
N THR A 99 2.14 2.24 -17.49
CA THR A 99 3.34 2.87 -16.95
C THR A 99 4.11 1.91 -16.04
N TYR A 100 5.38 2.21 -15.77
CA TYR A 100 6.19 1.44 -14.82
C TYR A 100 6.37 2.24 -13.53
N VAL A 101 6.09 1.61 -12.40
CA VAL A 101 6.33 2.14 -11.06
C VAL A 101 7.44 1.35 -10.37
N ALA A 102 8.28 2.03 -9.62
CA ALA A 102 9.27 1.38 -8.78
C ALA A 102 8.58 0.79 -7.54
N ILE A 103 8.89 -0.46 -7.24
CA ILE A 103 8.41 -1.16 -6.05
C ILE A 103 9.57 -1.63 -5.18
N SER A 104 9.33 -1.72 -3.88
CA SER A 104 10.19 -2.40 -2.91
C SER A 104 9.51 -3.69 -2.48
N CYS A 105 10.08 -4.82 -2.86
CA CYS A 105 9.58 -6.14 -2.50
C CYS A 105 10.43 -6.72 -1.39
N ARG A 106 9.81 -7.06 -0.27
CA ARG A 106 10.48 -7.64 0.90
C ARG A 106 9.74 -8.86 1.40
N GLY A 107 10.49 -9.93 1.67
CA GLY A 107 9.89 -11.17 2.15
C GLY A 107 10.91 -12.12 2.77
N GLN A 108 10.39 -13.19 3.34
CA GLN A 108 11.20 -14.27 3.92
C GLN A 108 10.89 -15.60 3.23
N TYR A 109 11.97 -16.35 2.96
CA TYR A 109 11.86 -17.73 2.49
C TYR A 109 11.57 -18.64 3.67
N VAL A 110 10.49 -19.39 3.60
CA VAL A 110 10.00 -20.30 4.66
C VAL A 110 9.78 -21.69 4.08
N ILE A 111 9.96 -22.71 4.89
CA ILE A 111 9.58 -24.09 4.56
C ILE A 111 8.51 -24.51 5.55
N SER A 112 7.35 -24.93 5.04
CA SER A 112 6.26 -25.49 5.82
C SER A 112 5.75 -26.76 5.15
N HIS A 113 5.63 -27.87 5.90
CA HIS A 113 5.21 -29.17 5.38
C HIS A 113 5.95 -29.63 4.11
N GLY A 114 7.24 -29.27 3.99
CA GLY A 114 8.07 -29.60 2.83
C GLY A 114 7.88 -28.71 1.61
N VAL A 115 6.94 -27.77 1.63
CA VAL A 115 6.70 -26.76 0.60
C VAL A 115 7.52 -25.52 0.89
N LYS A 116 8.13 -24.94 -0.14
CA LYS A 116 8.90 -23.70 -0.04
C LYS A 116 8.06 -22.52 -0.43
N TYR A 117 8.00 -21.54 0.47
CA TYR A 117 7.26 -20.30 0.28
C TYR A 117 8.18 -19.07 0.37
N LEU A 118 7.82 -18.01 -0.35
CA LEU A 118 8.26 -16.66 -0.06
C LEU A 118 7.04 -15.86 0.39
N ILE A 119 7.10 -15.33 1.60
CA ILE A 119 6.00 -14.58 2.21
C ILE A 119 6.50 -13.17 2.49
N GLY A 120 5.75 -12.16 2.04
CA GLY A 120 6.21 -10.81 2.17
C GLY A 120 5.20 -9.74 1.77
N ARG A 121 5.75 -8.56 1.49
CA ARG A 121 5.02 -7.37 1.10
C ARG A 121 5.68 -6.66 -0.06
N ILE A 122 4.89 -5.95 -0.82
CA ILE A 122 5.30 -5.07 -1.90
C ILE A 122 4.80 -3.67 -1.58
N SER A 123 5.70 -2.69 -1.60
CA SER A 123 5.38 -1.27 -1.43
C SER A 123 5.72 -0.52 -2.71
N GLU A 124 4.87 0.37 -3.17
CA GLU A 124 5.21 1.29 -4.26
C GLU A 124 6.16 2.38 -3.74
N ILE A 125 7.34 2.51 -4.35
CA ILE A 125 8.31 3.54 -3.98
C ILE A 125 7.78 4.89 -4.45
N GLY A 126 7.70 5.85 -3.52
CA GLY A 126 7.16 7.19 -3.80
C GLY A 126 5.64 7.29 -3.71
N LYS A 127 4.92 6.18 -3.49
CA LYS A 127 3.50 6.25 -3.16
C LYS A 127 3.32 6.99 -1.85
N GLN A 128 2.51 8.04 -1.89
CA GLN A 128 2.16 8.74 -0.66
C GLN A 128 1.28 7.82 0.19
N SER A 129 1.61 7.71 1.48
CA SER A 129 0.74 7.02 2.44
C SER A 129 -0.69 7.55 2.32
N ARG A 130 -1.67 6.65 2.41
CA ARG A 130 -3.10 7.04 2.44
C ARG A 130 -3.44 7.88 3.67
N PHE A 131 -2.61 7.80 4.69
CA PHE A 131 -2.77 8.51 5.95
C PHE A 131 -1.73 9.61 6.12
N ASP A 132 -2.14 10.70 6.72
CA ASP A 132 -1.25 11.74 7.21
C ASP A 132 -0.67 11.29 8.57
N ASN A 133 0.66 11.22 8.65
CA ASN A 133 1.36 10.67 9.82
C ASN A 133 1.18 11.51 11.09
N ASN A 134 0.85 12.80 10.96
CA ASN A 134 0.65 13.68 12.10
C ASN A 134 -0.77 13.56 12.65
N THR A 135 -1.78 13.73 11.79
CA THR A 135 -3.19 13.78 12.22
C THR A 135 -3.90 12.43 12.17
N GLY A 136 -3.31 11.42 11.49
CA GLY A 136 -3.95 10.14 11.22
C GLY A 136 -5.19 10.24 10.31
N LEU A 137 -5.41 11.38 9.64
CA LEU A 137 -6.48 11.56 8.67
C LEU A 137 -6.11 10.95 7.33
N TYR A 138 -7.11 10.60 6.53
CA TYR A 138 -6.89 10.27 5.13
C TYR A 138 -6.34 11.45 4.35
N ARG A 139 -5.43 11.19 3.40
CA ARG A 139 -4.89 12.20 2.49
C ARG A 139 -5.79 12.40 1.26
N GLU A 140 -5.47 13.42 0.47
CA GLU A 140 -6.17 13.81 -0.77
C GLU A 140 -6.41 12.64 -1.73
N VAL A 141 -5.43 11.75 -1.89
CA VAL A 141 -5.55 10.56 -2.77
C VAL A 141 -6.76 9.69 -2.42
N VAL A 142 -7.12 9.60 -1.15
CA VAL A 142 -8.32 8.85 -0.71
C VAL A 142 -9.59 9.64 -0.99
N LEU A 143 -9.56 10.99 -0.87
CA LEU A 143 -10.70 11.85 -1.18
C LEU A 143 -11.16 11.68 -2.62
N GLU A 144 -10.25 11.60 -3.58
CA GLU A 144 -10.59 11.39 -4.99
C GLU A 144 -11.37 10.08 -5.21
N ASN A 145 -10.92 8.99 -4.59
CA ASN A 145 -11.59 7.70 -4.66
C ASN A 145 -13.00 7.75 -4.03
N VAL A 146 -13.11 8.34 -2.85
CA VAL A 146 -14.39 8.52 -2.16
C VAL A 146 -15.34 9.40 -2.97
N TYR A 147 -14.86 10.49 -3.53
CA TYR A 147 -15.65 11.37 -4.39
C TYR A 147 -16.17 10.64 -5.63
N ASN A 148 -15.31 9.88 -6.32
CA ASN A 148 -15.70 9.13 -7.48
C ASN A 148 -16.78 8.09 -7.16
N GLU A 149 -16.65 7.36 -6.07
CA GLU A 149 -17.65 6.38 -5.64
C GLU A 149 -18.98 7.04 -5.30
N TYR A 150 -18.99 8.05 -4.43
CA TYR A 150 -20.24 8.66 -3.99
C TYR A 150 -20.92 9.49 -5.06
N CYS A 151 -20.17 10.30 -5.82
CA CYS A 151 -20.76 11.20 -6.81
C CYS A 151 -21.01 10.54 -8.15
N LYS A 152 -20.09 9.70 -8.66
CA LYS A 152 -20.21 9.10 -9.99
C LYS A 152 -20.97 7.77 -9.95
N VAL A 153 -20.70 6.90 -8.97
CA VAL A 153 -21.30 5.57 -8.91
C VAL A 153 -22.65 5.59 -8.19
N ARG A 154 -22.72 6.22 -7.01
CA ARG A 154 -23.95 6.25 -6.19
C ARG A 154 -24.85 7.45 -6.46
N HIS A 155 -24.43 8.40 -7.31
CA HIS A 155 -25.14 9.64 -7.58
C HIS A 155 -25.59 10.38 -6.30
N ALA A 156 -24.80 10.29 -5.24
CA ALA A 156 -25.09 10.93 -3.96
C ALA A 156 -24.97 12.46 -4.09
N ARG A 157 -25.79 13.16 -3.34
CA ARG A 157 -25.72 14.62 -3.21
C ARG A 157 -25.14 14.99 -1.86
N GLY A 158 -24.32 16.02 -1.81
CA GLY A 158 -23.68 16.48 -0.60
C GLY A 158 -22.92 17.78 -0.80
N PHE A 159 -22.13 18.15 0.17
CA PHE A 159 -21.22 19.29 0.09
C PHE A 159 -19.83 18.86 0.57
N LEU A 160 -18.82 19.56 0.08
CA LEU A 160 -17.44 19.49 0.57
C LEU A 160 -17.14 20.79 1.30
N MET A 161 -16.60 20.69 2.52
CA MET A 161 -16.18 21.84 3.31
C MET A 161 -14.68 21.83 3.47
N LEU A 162 -14.00 22.91 3.13
CA LEU A 162 -12.60 23.12 3.40
C LEU A 162 -12.44 23.94 4.69
N VAL A 163 -11.68 23.39 5.63
CA VAL A 163 -11.37 24.06 6.90
C VAL A 163 -9.87 24.33 6.93
N GLY A 164 -9.46 25.56 7.15
CA GLY A 164 -8.05 25.98 7.22
C GLY A 164 -7.72 26.72 8.50
N VAL A 165 -6.44 26.74 8.86
CA VAL A 165 -5.88 27.56 9.92
C VAL A 165 -5.29 28.83 9.28
N ASP A 166 -5.78 30.00 9.67
CA ASP A 166 -5.24 31.27 9.18
C ASP A 166 -3.80 31.47 9.69
N ASN A 167 -2.97 32.05 8.82
CA ASN A 167 -1.57 32.34 9.10
C ASN A 167 -0.74 31.14 9.60
N PHE A 168 -1.09 29.91 9.17
CA PHE A 168 -0.43 28.68 9.60
C PHE A 168 1.09 28.67 9.35
N LYS A 169 1.52 29.29 8.23
CA LYS A 169 2.92 29.43 7.90
C LYS A 169 3.65 30.32 8.91
N GLU A 170 3.07 31.48 9.25
CA GLU A 170 3.66 32.39 10.24
C GLU A 170 3.71 31.75 11.64
N LEU A 171 2.69 30.94 11.98
CA LEU A 171 2.67 30.16 13.20
C LEU A 171 3.86 29.19 13.26
N ASN A 172 4.10 28.46 12.18
CA ASN A 172 5.24 27.53 12.09
C ASN A 172 6.58 28.26 12.15
N GLU A 173 6.73 29.39 11.46
CA GLU A 173 7.95 30.19 11.47
C GLU A 173 8.25 30.78 12.86
N LYS A 174 7.22 31.17 13.60
CA LYS A 174 7.36 31.79 14.92
C LYS A 174 7.54 30.81 16.08
N TYR A 175 6.80 29.68 16.02
CA TYR A 175 6.71 28.75 17.15
C TYR A 175 7.26 27.35 16.83
N GLY A 176 7.70 27.13 15.59
CA GLY A 176 8.23 25.84 15.12
C GLY A 176 7.15 24.89 14.60
N ALA A 177 7.57 23.99 13.71
CA ALA A 177 6.69 23.03 13.04
C ALA A 177 5.92 22.13 14.03
N LYS A 178 6.52 21.78 15.15
CA LYS A 178 5.88 20.96 16.19
C LYS A 178 4.63 21.63 16.76
N THR A 179 4.65 22.94 16.97
CA THR A 179 3.47 23.70 17.42
C THR A 179 2.37 23.69 16.36
N GLY A 180 2.74 23.83 15.08
CA GLY A 180 1.78 23.69 13.98
C GLY A 180 1.13 22.31 13.93
N ASP A 181 1.91 21.27 14.13
CA ASP A 181 1.42 19.89 14.22
C ASP A 181 0.41 19.72 15.36
N GLU A 182 0.70 20.27 16.54
CA GLU A 182 -0.21 20.27 17.68
C GLU A 182 -1.54 21.01 17.38
N VAL A 183 -1.47 22.14 16.71
CA VAL A 183 -2.67 22.90 16.29
C VAL A 183 -3.53 22.09 15.32
N LEU A 184 -2.93 21.41 14.34
CA LEU A 184 -3.64 20.54 13.41
C LEU A 184 -4.30 19.34 14.11
N ASN A 185 -3.65 18.77 15.10
CA ASN A 185 -4.23 17.69 15.90
C ASN A 185 -5.43 18.17 16.73
N ILE A 186 -5.32 19.33 17.39
CA ILE A 186 -6.43 19.92 18.13
C ILE A 186 -7.63 20.20 17.22
N LEU A 187 -7.39 20.76 16.03
CA LEU A 187 -8.44 21.01 15.04
C LEU A 187 -9.08 19.70 14.57
N THR A 188 -8.27 18.69 14.29
CA THR A 188 -8.74 17.37 13.89
C THR A 188 -9.64 16.74 14.94
N ASP A 189 -9.23 16.77 16.20
CA ASP A 189 -10.01 16.23 17.32
C ASP A 189 -11.32 17.02 17.55
N ALA A 190 -11.29 18.33 17.34
CA ALA A 190 -12.51 19.14 17.40
C ALA A 190 -13.51 18.73 16.31
N ILE A 191 -13.05 18.53 15.08
CA ILE A 191 -13.91 18.12 13.96
C ILE A 191 -14.45 16.70 14.17
N ARG A 192 -13.61 15.75 14.64
CA ARG A 192 -14.01 14.37 14.91
C ARG A 192 -15.16 14.22 15.89
N ARG A 193 -15.36 15.17 16.80
CA ARG A 193 -16.48 15.17 17.74
C ARG A 193 -17.86 15.31 17.07
N TYR A 194 -17.88 15.84 15.84
CA TYR A 194 -19.11 16.09 15.08
C TYR A 194 -19.27 15.19 13.86
N ILE A 195 -18.23 14.43 13.50
CA ILE A 195 -18.23 13.56 12.31
C ILE A 195 -17.90 12.14 12.73
N ASP A 196 -18.91 11.28 12.76
CA ASP A 196 -18.80 9.89 13.24
C ASP A 196 -18.06 8.94 12.29
N THR A 197 -17.79 9.36 11.05
CA THR A 197 -17.22 8.50 10.02
C THR A 197 -15.83 8.98 9.60
N PRO A 198 -14.76 8.22 9.86
CA PRO A 198 -13.38 8.59 9.49
C PRO A 198 -13.21 8.94 8.00
N LEU A 199 -13.90 8.22 7.10
CA LEU A 199 -13.90 8.47 5.65
C LEU A 199 -14.56 9.77 5.19
N ARG A 200 -14.84 10.71 6.12
CA ARG A 200 -15.42 12.03 5.81
C ARG A 200 -14.50 13.18 6.14
N ILE A 201 -13.31 12.90 6.68
CA ILE A 201 -12.33 13.93 7.05
C ILE A 201 -11.01 13.60 6.37
N PHE A 202 -10.47 14.57 5.62
CA PHE A 202 -9.26 14.41 4.84
C PHE A 202 -8.25 15.49 5.16
N ARG A 203 -6.97 15.14 5.18
CA ARG A 203 -5.85 16.07 5.26
C ARG A 203 -5.45 16.49 3.85
N MET A 204 -5.72 17.74 3.52
CA MET A 204 -5.29 18.32 2.25
C MET A 204 -3.83 18.79 2.37
N PRO A 205 -3.02 18.66 1.30
CA PRO A 205 -1.73 19.34 1.24
C PRO A 205 -1.94 20.85 1.33
N GLU A 206 -0.90 21.59 1.72
CA GLU A 206 -0.96 23.04 1.69
C GLU A 206 -1.28 23.49 0.26
N ILE A 207 -2.48 24.03 0.10
CA ILE A 207 -2.86 24.68 -1.15
C ILE A 207 -2.02 25.95 -1.18
N GLY A 208 -0.97 25.96 -2.02
CA GLY A 208 -0.23 27.18 -2.30
C GLY A 208 -1.25 28.26 -2.67
N ARG A 209 -1.25 29.37 -1.95
CA ARG A 209 -2.15 30.49 -2.25
C ARG A 209 -1.94 30.85 -3.70
N ALA A 210 -2.94 30.59 -4.54
CA ALA A 210 -3.01 31.25 -5.83
C ALA A 210 -3.08 32.76 -5.53
N HIS A 211 -2.02 33.48 -5.85
CA HIS A 211 -2.09 34.92 -5.89
C HIS A 211 -3.04 35.27 -7.03
N VAL A 212 -4.19 35.80 -6.68
CA VAL A 212 -5.06 36.52 -7.60
C VAL A 212 -4.44 37.89 -7.84
#